data_be48b5bbe8980125a4846a4300fb4085
#
_entry.id   be48b5bbe8980125a4846a4300fb4085
#
_cell.length_a   1.000
_cell.length_b   1.000
_cell.length_c   1.000
_cell.angle_alpha   90.00
_cell.angle_beta   90.00
_cell.angle_gamma   90.00
#
_symmetry.space_group_name_H-M   'P 1'
#
loop_
_entity.id
_entity.type
_entity.pdbx_description
1 polymer ?
#
loop_
_entity_poly.entity_id
_entity_poly.type
_entity_poly.pdbx_seq_one_letter_code
_entity_poly.pdbx_strand_id
1 'polypeptide(L)'
;MFIRDEWKKETKDYITEVNTTLENLGVLEGVDTKNIVLLGDAYDLYLQARENVNAEGLTIGQGDRQRQNPNLVIARQQQAMVLSYLKELNI
;
A
#
# COMPACT_ATOMS: atom_id res chain seq x y z
N MET A 1 14.95 3.04 -10.63
CA MET A 1 13.78 3.22 -9.75
C MET A 1 12.51 2.83 -10.50
N PHE A 2 11.68 1.98 -9.90
CA PHE A 2 10.45 1.51 -10.53
C PHE A 2 9.25 2.21 -9.94
N ILE A 3 8.60 3.05 -10.75
CA ILE A 3 7.39 3.82 -10.39
C ILE A 3 6.34 3.53 -11.45
N ARG A 4 5.18 3.05 -11.04
CA ARG A 4 4.06 2.88 -11.97
C ARG A 4 3.33 4.21 -12.12
N ASP A 5 3.02 4.59 -13.35
CA ASP A 5 2.34 5.87 -13.63
C ASP A 5 0.93 5.92 -13.05
N GLU A 6 0.27 4.77 -12.96
CA GLU A 6 -1.09 4.67 -12.41
C GLU A 6 -1.19 4.80 -10.90
N TRP A 7 -0.07 4.73 -10.17
CA TRP A 7 -0.08 4.91 -8.72
C TRP A 7 -0.48 6.33 -8.34
N LYS A 8 -1.16 6.47 -7.20
CA LYS A 8 -1.41 7.79 -6.60
C LYS A 8 -0.10 8.48 -6.29
N LYS A 9 -0.16 9.81 -6.21
CA LYS A 9 1.03 10.62 -5.88
C LYS A 9 1.65 10.15 -4.55
N GLU A 10 0.83 9.89 -3.54
CA GLU A 10 1.29 9.44 -2.23
C GLU A 10 2.07 8.13 -2.33
N THR A 11 1.62 7.21 -3.18
CA THR A 11 2.30 5.95 -3.42
C THR A 11 3.65 6.18 -4.10
N LYS A 12 3.67 7.04 -5.13
CA LYS A 12 4.91 7.39 -5.83
C LYS A 12 5.93 8.01 -4.87
N ASP A 13 5.49 8.93 -4.03
CA ASP A 13 6.34 9.59 -3.04
C ASP A 13 6.89 8.57 -2.03
N TYR A 14 6.04 7.68 -1.55
CA TYR A 14 6.43 6.63 -0.60
C TYR A 14 7.49 5.69 -1.21
N ILE A 15 7.27 5.23 -2.42
CA ILE A 15 8.22 4.33 -3.10
C ILE A 15 9.55 5.05 -3.41
N THR A 16 9.50 6.33 -3.76
CA THR A 16 10.70 7.15 -3.93
C THR A 16 11.51 7.19 -2.62
N GLU A 17 10.84 7.37 -1.50
CA GLU A 17 11.45 7.39 -0.17
C GLU A 17 12.09 6.03 0.17
N VAL A 18 11.39 4.93 -0.13
CA VAL A 18 11.92 3.57 0.07
C VAL A 18 13.19 3.36 -0.76
N ASN A 19 13.16 3.74 -2.03
CA ASN A 19 14.35 3.63 -2.90
C ASN A 19 15.52 4.44 -2.35
N THR A 20 15.27 5.67 -1.91
CA THR A 20 16.30 6.52 -1.32
C THR A 20 16.90 5.89 -0.06
N THR A 21 16.06 5.33 0.80
CA THR A 21 16.52 4.65 2.03
C THR A 21 17.42 3.46 1.68
N LEU A 22 17.00 2.61 0.74
CA LEU A 22 17.79 1.45 0.32
C LEU A 22 19.12 1.87 -0.32
N GLU A 23 19.10 2.93 -1.12
CA GLU A 23 20.29 3.49 -1.74
C GLU A 23 21.27 3.99 -0.68
N ASN A 24 20.77 4.73 0.31
CA ASN A 24 21.61 5.26 1.40
C ASN A 24 22.18 4.16 2.28
N LEU A 25 21.49 3.03 2.39
CA LEU A 25 21.99 1.86 3.12
C LEU A 25 22.97 1.03 2.28
N GLY A 26 23.13 1.35 0.99
CA GLY A 26 24.03 0.64 0.10
C GLY A 26 23.52 -0.74 -0.32
N VAL A 27 22.23 -1.02 -0.18
CA VAL A 27 21.67 -2.36 -0.44
C VAL A 27 20.71 -2.39 -1.63
N LEU A 28 20.48 -1.26 -2.28
CA LEU A 28 19.49 -1.16 -3.37
C LEU A 28 19.80 -2.15 -4.52
N GLU A 29 21.07 -2.31 -4.88
CA GLU A 29 21.47 -3.19 -5.98
C GLU A 29 21.15 -4.67 -5.72
N GLY A 30 21.12 -5.08 -4.45
CA GLY A 30 20.80 -6.45 -4.06
C GLY A 30 19.31 -6.71 -3.90
N VAL A 31 18.45 -5.69 -4.04
CA VAL A 31 17.02 -5.83 -3.85
C VAL A 31 16.35 -6.25 -5.15
N ASP A 32 15.45 -7.24 -5.04
CA ASP A 32 14.60 -7.62 -6.17
C ASP A 32 13.61 -6.48 -6.44
N THR A 33 13.70 -5.89 -7.62
CA THR A 33 12.83 -4.78 -8.03
C THR A 33 11.35 -5.16 -8.03
N LYS A 34 11.02 -6.44 -8.21
CA LYS A 34 9.64 -6.92 -8.11
C LYS A 34 9.08 -6.68 -6.71
N ASN A 35 9.87 -6.83 -5.67
CA ASN A 35 9.42 -6.60 -4.31
C ASN A 35 9.07 -5.12 -4.07
N ILE A 36 9.81 -4.22 -4.71
CA ILE A 36 9.52 -2.78 -4.63
C ILE A 36 8.20 -2.47 -5.35
N VAL A 37 7.98 -3.04 -6.52
CA VAL A 37 6.74 -2.85 -7.27
C VAL A 37 5.54 -3.44 -6.51
N LEU A 38 5.68 -4.63 -5.94
CA LEU A 38 4.62 -5.25 -5.15
C LEU A 38 4.30 -4.44 -3.89
N LEU A 39 5.32 -3.89 -3.25
CA LEU A 39 5.13 -2.97 -2.12
C LEU A 39 4.30 -1.77 -2.55
N GLY A 40 4.64 -1.16 -3.69
CA GLY A 40 3.91 -0.02 -4.22
C GLY A 40 2.47 -0.35 -4.55
N ASP A 41 2.23 -1.48 -5.20
CA ASP A 41 0.87 -1.93 -5.52
C ASP A 41 0.04 -2.14 -4.25
N ALA A 42 0.61 -2.78 -3.23
CA ALA A 42 -0.08 -3.00 -1.96
C ALA A 42 -0.39 -1.68 -1.25
N TYR A 43 0.56 -0.76 -1.22
CA TYR A 43 0.37 0.55 -0.60
C TYR A 43 -0.70 1.36 -1.33
N ASP A 44 -0.71 1.32 -2.66
CA ASP A 44 -1.69 2.03 -3.47
C ASP A 44 -3.11 1.50 -3.24
N LEU A 45 -3.27 0.18 -3.20
CA LEU A 45 -4.55 -0.45 -2.89
C LEU A 45 -5.01 -0.13 -1.47
N TYR A 46 -4.09 -0.09 -0.51
CA TYR A 46 -4.38 0.33 0.86
C TYR A 46 -4.94 1.75 0.90
N LEU A 47 -4.31 2.69 0.19
CA LEU A 47 -4.79 4.07 0.12
C LEU A 47 -6.17 4.16 -0.51
N GLN A 48 -6.41 3.44 -1.61
CA GLN A 48 -7.71 3.43 -2.28
C GLN A 48 -8.81 2.89 -1.37
N ALA A 49 -8.53 1.79 -0.67
CA ALA A 49 -9.49 1.21 0.26
C ALA A 49 -9.81 2.16 1.42
N ARG A 50 -8.80 2.83 1.96
CA ARG A 50 -8.98 3.83 3.01
C ARG A 50 -9.82 5.02 2.55
N GLU A 51 -9.57 5.50 1.34
CA GLU A 51 -10.38 6.60 0.77
C GLU A 51 -11.84 6.18 0.64
N ASN A 52 -12.10 4.95 0.19
CA ASN A 52 -13.44 4.43 0.06
C ASN A 52 -14.14 4.32 1.42
N VAL A 53 -13.43 3.85 2.45
CA VAL A 53 -13.97 3.81 3.81
C VAL A 53 -14.29 5.23 4.30
N ASN A 54 -13.39 6.19 4.06
CA ASN A 54 -13.62 7.57 4.47
C ASN A 54 -14.82 8.21 3.77
N ALA A 55 -15.05 7.84 2.50
CA ALA A 55 -16.17 8.36 1.73
C ALA A 55 -17.49 7.66 2.05
N GLU A 56 -17.46 6.35 2.27
CA GLU A 56 -18.67 5.51 2.43
C GLU A 56 -19.01 5.22 3.89
N GLY A 57 -18.05 5.34 4.80
CA GLY A 57 -18.19 5.00 6.22
C GLY A 57 -17.78 3.57 6.54
N LEU A 58 -17.78 3.25 7.83
CA LEU A 58 -17.36 1.93 8.33
C LEU A 58 -18.37 0.85 7.99
N THR A 59 -19.64 1.23 7.83
CA THR A 59 -20.72 0.33 7.44
C THR A 59 -21.39 0.84 6.18
N ILE A 60 -21.94 -0.06 5.39
CA ILE A 60 -22.72 0.25 4.21
C ILE A 60 -24.09 -0.40 4.30
N GLY A 61 -25.06 0.14 3.55
CA GLY A 61 -26.43 -0.31 3.60
C GLY A 61 -27.27 0.46 4.60
N GLN A 62 -28.55 0.11 4.72
CA GLN A 62 -29.52 0.81 5.58
C GLN A 62 -30.35 -0.19 6.39
N GLY A 63 -30.67 0.19 7.63
CA GLY A 63 -31.51 -0.61 8.51
C GLY A 63 -30.92 -2.00 8.77
N ASP A 64 -31.71 -3.03 8.59
CA ASP A 64 -31.31 -4.42 8.81
C ASP A 64 -30.31 -4.94 7.79
N ARG A 65 -30.06 -4.16 6.73
CA ARG A 65 -29.11 -4.51 5.68
C ARG A 65 -27.74 -3.88 5.88
N GLN A 66 -27.50 -3.25 7.02
CA GLN A 66 -26.19 -2.70 7.35
C GLN A 66 -25.17 -3.83 7.46
N ARG A 67 -24.01 -3.61 6.88
CA ARG A 67 -22.88 -4.54 6.95
C ARG A 67 -21.59 -3.76 7.00
N GLN A 68 -20.53 -4.41 7.45
CA GLN A 68 -19.19 -3.81 7.44
C GLN A 68 -18.81 -3.47 6.00
N ASN A 69 -18.22 -2.30 5.81
CA ASN A 69 -17.70 -1.90 4.49
C ASN A 69 -16.59 -2.87 4.10
N PRO A 70 -16.70 -3.59 2.95
CA PRO A 70 -15.67 -4.55 2.55
C PRO A 70 -14.29 -3.90 2.31
N ASN A 71 -14.23 -2.59 2.08
CA ASN A 71 -12.97 -1.88 1.96
C ASN A 71 -12.16 -1.89 3.26
N LEU A 72 -12.78 -2.08 4.43
CA LEU A 72 -12.05 -2.26 5.69
C LEU A 72 -11.18 -3.52 5.67
N VAL A 73 -11.73 -4.61 5.16
CA VAL A 73 -10.98 -5.87 5.04
C VAL A 73 -9.82 -5.69 4.06
N ILE A 74 -10.09 -5.06 2.91
CA ILE A 74 -9.07 -4.79 1.90
C ILE A 74 -7.95 -3.93 2.49
N ALA A 75 -8.30 -2.85 3.21
CA ALA A 75 -7.32 -1.98 3.83
C ALA A 75 -6.43 -2.73 4.82
N ARG A 76 -7.01 -3.58 5.67
CA ARG A 76 -6.25 -4.39 6.63
C ARG A 76 -5.33 -5.38 5.94
N GLN A 77 -5.82 -6.07 4.92
CA GLN A 77 -5.03 -7.04 4.16
C GLN A 77 -3.85 -6.35 3.48
N GLN A 78 -4.08 -5.22 2.83
CA GLN A 78 -3.02 -4.50 2.13
C GLN A 78 -2.03 -3.88 3.11
N GLN A 79 -2.48 -3.40 4.26
CA GLN A 79 -1.58 -2.92 5.31
C GLN A 79 -0.63 -4.04 5.78
N ALA A 80 -1.16 -5.23 6.00
CA ALA A 80 -0.36 -6.38 6.38
C ALA A 80 0.65 -6.76 5.28
N MET A 81 0.24 -6.67 4.01
CA MET A 81 1.12 -6.92 2.88
C MET A 81 2.24 -5.89 2.81
N VAL A 82 1.95 -4.61 3.03
CA VAL A 82 2.97 -3.55 3.07
C VAL A 82 4.01 -3.86 4.15
N LEU A 83 3.58 -4.20 5.36
CA LEU A 83 4.49 -4.54 6.46
C LEU A 83 5.34 -5.77 6.12
N SER A 84 4.75 -6.77 5.47
CA SER A 84 5.45 -7.97 5.04
C SER A 84 6.55 -7.63 4.02
N TYR A 85 6.23 -6.83 3.01
CA TYR A 85 7.21 -6.43 2.00
C TYR A 85 8.33 -5.57 2.59
N LEU A 86 8.01 -4.66 3.52
CA LEU A 86 9.02 -3.86 4.21
C LEU A 86 9.99 -4.77 4.99
N LYS A 87 9.46 -5.78 5.65
CA LYS A 87 10.28 -6.75 6.38
C LYS A 87 11.21 -7.51 5.44
N GLU A 88 10.72 -7.90 4.27
CA GLU A 88 11.52 -8.57 3.25
C GLU A 88 12.67 -7.67 2.75
N LEU A 89 12.44 -6.36 2.69
CA LEU A 89 13.44 -5.38 2.28
C LEU A 89 14.39 -4.99 3.42
N ASN A 90 14.16 -5.47 4.63
CA ASN A 90 14.95 -5.14 5.84
C ASN A 90 14.93 -3.65 6.19
N ILE A 91 13.76 -3.05 6.05
CA ILE A 91 13.59 -1.64 6.43
C ILE A 91 12.70 -1.51 7.65
#